data_d8949b001dde6ee469983b14c866ce4a
#
_entry.id   d8949b001dde6ee469983b14c866ce4a
#
_cell.length_a   1.000
_cell.length_b   1.000
_cell.length_c   1.000
_cell.angle_alpha   90.00
_cell.angle_beta   90.00
_cell.angle_gamma   90.00
#
_symmetry.space_group_name_H-M   'P 1'
#
loop_
_entity.id
_entity.type
_entity.pdbx_description
1 polymer ?
#
loop_
_entity_poly.entity_id
_entity_poly.type
_entity_poly.pdbx_seq_one_letter_code
_entity_poly.pdbx_strand_id
1 'polypeptide(L)'
;MTSTLFITGATSGFGEACARKFAQAGWKLVLTGRREERLKALCEELSKQTEVHGLVLDVRDRAAMEAAIANLPPSFSKLRGLINNAGLALGTDPAPKCDLDDWETMVDTNIKGLIFTTRLLLPRLIAYGRGAGIINLGSVAGNYPYPGSHVYGGTKAFVKQFSLNLRCDLQGTGVRVSNIEPGPVSYTHLRAHETLR
;
A
#
# COMPACT_ATOMS: atom_id res chain seq x y z
N MET A 1 -9.44 -20.59 11.10
CA MET A 1 -10.05 -19.23 11.05
C MET A 1 -9.44 -18.47 9.90
N THR A 2 -10.27 -17.92 9.02
CA THR A 2 -9.83 -17.19 7.82
C THR A 2 -9.16 -15.87 8.23
N SER A 3 -7.99 -15.59 7.69
CA SER A 3 -7.19 -14.39 8.01
C SER A 3 -7.61 -13.21 7.14
N THR A 4 -7.60 -12.01 7.68
CA THR A 4 -7.88 -10.77 6.93
C THR A 4 -6.59 -10.07 6.54
N LEU A 5 -6.53 -9.60 5.29
CA LEU A 5 -5.45 -8.80 4.73
C LEU A 5 -6.00 -7.45 4.26
N PHE A 6 -5.33 -6.37 4.65
CA PHE A 6 -5.61 -5.02 4.17
C PHE A 6 -4.58 -4.62 3.10
N ILE A 7 -5.04 -4.18 1.93
CA ILE A 7 -4.17 -3.79 0.82
C ILE A 7 -4.51 -2.37 0.36
N THR A 8 -3.52 -1.47 0.40
CA THR A 8 -3.67 -0.13 -0.18
C THR A 8 -3.28 -0.11 -1.65
N GLY A 9 -3.96 0.72 -2.45
CA GLY A 9 -3.68 0.83 -3.88
C GLY A 9 -3.95 -0.46 -4.66
N ALA A 10 -5.03 -1.18 -4.31
CA ALA A 10 -5.35 -2.50 -4.83
C ALA A 10 -5.84 -2.51 -6.29
N THR A 11 -6.06 -1.35 -6.92
CA THR A 11 -6.72 -1.27 -8.24
C THR A 11 -5.77 -1.38 -9.44
N SER A 12 -4.49 -1.68 -9.22
CA SER A 12 -3.50 -1.91 -10.29
C SER A 12 -2.20 -2.53 -9.77
N GLY A 13 -1.39 -3.04 -10.68
CA GLY A 13 -0.01 -3.46 -10.44
C GLY A 13 0.13 -4.50 -9.34
N PHE A 14 1.11 -4.31 -8.46
CA PHE A 14 1.38 -5.25 -7.37
C PHE A 14 0.21 -5.39 -6.40
N GLY A 15 -0.52 -4.31 -6.10
CA GLY A 15 -1.67 -4.35 -5.20
C GLY A 15 -2.77 -5.26 -5.72
N GLU A 16 -3.11 -5.16 -7.00
CA GLU A 16 -4.09 -6.00 -7.67
C GLU A 16 -3.62 -7.47 -7.74
N ALA A 17 -2.36 -7.70 -8.13
CA ALA A 17 -1.79 -9.03 -8.17
C ALA A 17 -1.78 -9.70 -6.79
N CYS A 18 -1.44 -8.96 -5.73
CA CYS A 18 -1.52 -9.45 -4.35
C CYS A 18 -2.97 -9.77 -3.97
N ALA A 19 -3.94 -8.89 -4.28
CA ALA A 19 -5.34 -9.14 -3.98
C ALA A 19 -5.82 -10.47 -4.58
N ARG A 20 -5.55 -10.71 -5.86
CA ARG A 20 -5.88 -11.97 -6.55
C ARG A 20 -5.20 -13.19 -5.90
N LYS A 21 -3.92 -13.07 -5.59
CA LYS A 21 -3.15 -14.18 -5.02
C LYS A 21 -3.63 -14.56 -3.61
N PHE A 22 -3.95 -13.57 -2.78
CA PHE A 22 -4.44 -13.81 -1.44
C PHE A 22 -5.92 -14.26 -1.43
N ALA A 23 -6.74 -13.82 -2.40
CA ALA A 23 -8.09 -14.37 -2.60
C ALA A 23 -8.04 -15.87 -2.91
N GLN A 24 -7.17 -16.28 -3.85
CA GLN A 24 -6.94 -17.69 -4.18
C GLN A 24 -6.48 -18.52 -2.98
N ALA A 25 -5.75 -17.90 -2.05
CA ALA A 25 -5.30 -18.54 -0.81
C ALA A 25 -6.37 -18.49 0.31
N GLY A 26 -7.58 -18.03 0.02
CA GLY A 26 -8.71 -18.02 0.94
C GLY A 26 -8.66 -16.93 2.01
N TRP A 27 -7.86 -15.88 1.85
CA TRP A 27 -7.82 -14.75 2.77
C TRP A 27 -9.00 -13.82 2.53
N LYS A 28 -9.62 -13.31 3.60
CA LYS A 28 -10.53 -12.17 3.53
C LYS A 28 -9.75 -10.91 3.18
N LEU A 29 -10.32 -10.06 2.32
CA LEU A 29 -9.60 -8.90 1.81
C LEU A 29 -10.33 -7.60 2.12
N VAL A 30 -9.58 -6.62 2.63
CA VAL A 30 -9.98 -5.21 2.64
C VAL A 30 -9.10 -4.51 1.59
N LEU A 31 -9.74 -4.01 0.54
CA LEU A 31 -9.06 -3.42 -0.61
C LEU A 31 -9.36 -1.93 -0.69
N THR A 32 -8.32 -1.10 -0.83
CA THR A 32 -8.54 0.34 -1.02
C THR A 32 -7.99 0.83 -2.36
N GLY A 33 -8.64 1.83 -2.91
CA GLY A 33 -8.22 2.51 -4.12
C GLY A 33 -9.09 3.72 -4.42
N ARG A 34 -8.56 4.68 -5.18
CA ARG A 34 -9.27 5.90 -5.57
C ARG A 34 -10.20 5.70 -6.76
N ARG A 35 -9.92 4.70 -7.59
CA ARG A 35 -10.67 4.42 -8.83
C ARG A 35 -11.83 3.49 -8.53
N GLU A 36 -13.00 4.08 -8.28
CA GLU A 36 -14.19 3.39 -7.82
C GLU A 36 -14.58 2.22 -8.74
N GLU A 37 -14.71 2.45 -10.04
CA GLU A 37 -15.11 1.42 -11.00
C GLU A 37 -14.16 0.23 -11.04
N ARG A 38 -12.85 0.49 -11.00
CA ARG A 38 -11.84 -0.58 -10.97
C ARG A 38 -11.87 -1.36 -9.66
N LEU A 39 -12.06 -0.65 -8.54
CA LEU A 39 -12.16 -1.29 -7.24
C LEU A 39 -13.41 -2.17 -7.15
N LYS A 40 -14.55 -1.66 -7.62
CA LYS A 40 -15.82 -2.40 -7.66
C LYS A 40 -15.70 -3.67 -8.50
N ALA A 41 -15.19 -3.56 -9.72
CA ALA A 41 -14.99 -4.71 -10.60
C ALA A 41 -14.06 -5.77 -9.97
N LEU A 42 -12.95 -5.34 -9.33
CA LEU A 42 -12.04 -6.25 -8.64
C LEU A 42 -12.73 -6.93 -7.44
N CYS A 43 -13.49 -6.18 -6.65
CA CYS A 43 -14.24 -6.74 -5.52
C CYS A 43 -15.28 -7.75 -5.99
N GLU A 44 -16.05 -7.46 -7.04
CA GLU A 44 -17.04 -8.38 -7.61
C GLU A 44 -16.39 -9.67 -8.11
N GLU A 45 -15.25 -9.56 -8.77
CA GLU A 45 -14.50 -10.74 -9.24
C GLU A 45 -14.03 -11.61 -8.07
N LEU A 46 -13.36 -10.99 -7.07
CA LEU A 46 -12.75 -11.73 -5.97
C LEU A 46 -13.75 -12.22 -4.94
N SER A 47 -14.92 -11.61 -4.85
CA SER A 47 -16.04 -12.07 -4.00
C SER A 47 -16.57 -13.45 -4.38
N LYS A 48 -16.24 -13.95 -5.56
CA LYS A 48 -16.52 -15.33 -5.97
C LYS A 48 -15.63 -16.36 -5.27
N GLN A 49 -14.55 -15.93 -4.63
CA GLN A 49 -13.53 -16.80 -4.01
C GLN A 49 -13.46 -16.61 -2.50
N THR A 50 -13.67 -15.39 -1.99
CA THR A 50 -13.54 -15.04 -0.58
C THR A 50 -14.36 -13.83 -0.21
N GLU A 51 -14.44 -13.50 1.09
CA GLU A 51 -15.06 -12.24 1.53
C GLU A 51 -14.16 -11.06 1.19
N VAL A 52 -14.71 -10.06 0.51
CA VAL A 52 -14.00 -8.85 0.08
C VAL A 52 -14.78 -7.60 0.51
N HIS A 53 -14.08 -6.63 1.06
CA HIS A 53 -14.60 -5.32 1.43
C HIS A 53 -13.81 -4.24 0.70
N GLY A 54 -14.47 -3.51 -0.21
CA GLY A 54 -13.87 -2.42 -0.98
C GLY A 54 -14.07 -1.08 -0.28
N LEU A 55 -13.02 -0.27 -0.22
CA LEU A 55 -13.04 1.09 0.32
C LEU A 55 -12.54 2.06 -0.75
N VAL A 56 -13.44 2.85 -1.34
CA VAL A 56 -13.04 3.96 -2.23
C VAL A 56 -12.43 5.04 -1.37
N LEU A 57 -11.10 5.16 -1.43
CA LEU A 57 -10.36 5.94 -0.45
C LEU A 57 -9.04 6.45 -1.02
N ASP A 58 -8.72 7.70 -0.72
CA ASP A 58 -7.38 8.25 -0.90
C ASP A 58 -6.59 8.12 0.40
N VAL A 59 -5.44 7.44 0.35
CA VAL A 59 -4.59 7.25 1.54
C VAL A 59 -4.02 8.55 2.09
N ARG A 60 -4.07 9.65 1.32
CA ARG A 60 -3.66 10.99 1.75
C ARG A 60 -4.68 11.64 2.69
N ASP A 61 -5.94 11.23 2.62
CA ASP A 61 -7.02 11.73 3.48
C ASP A 61 -7.03 10.96 4.80
N ARG A 62 -6.39 11.56 5.80
CA ARG A 62 -6.30 10.98 7.13
C ARG A 62 -7.67 10.77 7.78
N ALA A 63 -8.57 11.76 7.68
CA ALA A 63 -9.87 11.68 8.33
C ALA A 63 -10.75 10.59 7.72
N ALA A 64 -10.75 10.48 6.38
CA ALA A 64 -11.43 9.40 5.68
C ALA A 64 -10.86 8.02 6.03
N MET A 65 -9.52 7.92 6.15
CA MET A 65 -8.86 6.69 6.59
C MET A 65 -9.27 6.27 8.01
N GLU A 66 -9.26 7.21 8.95
CA GLU A 66 -9.69 6.97 10.34
C GLU A 66 -11.14 6.47 10.38
N ALA A 67 -12.04 7.17 9.69
CA ALA A 67 -13.45 6.79 9.63
C ALA A 67 -13.66 5.40 8.98
N ALA A 68 -13.02 5.13 7.86
CA ALA A 68 -13.15 3.86 7.15
C ALA A 68 -12.63 2.67 7.98
N ILE A 69 -11.49 2.84 8.66
CA ILE A 69 -10.90 1.78 9.49
C ILE A 69 -11.73 1.55 10.77
N ALA A 70 -12.28 2.62 11.37
CA ALA A 70 -13.15 2.49 12.54
C ALA A 70 -14.42 1.72 12.22
N ASN A 71 -14.98 1.93 11.02
CA ASN A 71 -16.25 1.33 10.56
C ASN A 71 -16.07 0.00 9.80
N LEU A 72 -14.89 -0.63 9.84
CA LEU A 72 -14.71 -1.93 9.20
C LEU A 72 -15.70 -2.96 9.77
N PRO A 73 -16.39 -3.74 8.91
CA PRO A 73 -17.31 -4.77 9.36
C PRO A 73 -16.65 -5.75 10.33
N PRO A 74 -17.36 -6.27 11.34
CA PRO A 74 -16.83 -7.19 12.33
C PRO A 74 -16.14 -8.43 11.73
N SER A 75 -16.62 -8.91 10.57
CA SER A 75 -16.02 -10.05 9.86
C SER A 75 -14.57 -9.79 9.40
N PHE A 76 -14.15 -8.52 9.28
CA PHE A 76 -12.80 -8.10 8.90
C PHE A 76 -11.95 -7.60 10.09
N SER A 77 -12.46 -7.68 11.31
CA SER A 77 -11.79 -7.14 12.51
C SER A 77 -10.47 -7.84 12.86
N LYS A 78 -10.37 -9.15 12.59
CA LYS A 78 -9.16 -9.96 12.84
C LYS A 78 -8.12 -9.76 11.76
N LEU A 79 -7.48 -8.60 11.77
CA LEU A 79 -6.49 -8.22 10.78
C LEU A 79 -5.16 -8.93 11.05
N ARG A 80 -4.74 -9.77 10.12
CA ARG A 80 -3.46 -10.49 10.16
C ARG A 80 -2.38 -9.87 9.31
N GLY A 81 -2.76 -9.16 8.23
CA GLY A 81 -1.79 -8.60 7.30
C GLY A 81 -2.14 -7.20 6.82
N LEU A 82 -1.10 -6.42 6.55
CA LEU A 82 -1.16 -5.13 5.89
C LEU A 82 -0.16 -5.10 4.74
N ILE A 83 -0.61 -4.75 3.54
CA ILE A 83 0.27 -4.42 2.42
C ILE A 83 0.11 -2.93 2.11
N ASN A 84 1.11 -2.15 2.48
CA ASN A 84 1.25 -0.75 2.07
C ASN A 84 1.81 -0.72 0.65
N ASN A 85 0.91 -0.77 -0.33
CA ASN A 85 1.27 -0.77 -1.74
C ASN A 85 0.95 0.57 -2.42
N ALA A 86 -0.01 1.35 -1.91
CA ALA A 86 -0.31 2.65 -2.49
C ALA A 86 0.96 3.52 -2.60
N GLY A 87 1.25 3.96 -3.80
CA GLY A 87 2.43 4.74 -4.10
C GLY A 87 2.47 5.07 -5.59
N LEU A 88 3.19 6.13 -5.92
CA LEU A 88 3.34 6.60 -7.30
C LEU A 88 4.70 7.26 -7.49
N ALA A 89 5.13 7.31 -8.74
CA ALA A 89 6.24 8.11 -9.22
C ALA A 89 5.69 9.10 -10.26
N LEU A 90 5.93 10.38 -10.07
CA LEU A 90 5.50 11.46 -10.95
C LEU A 90 6.72 12.26 -11.41
N GLY A 91 6.67 12.73 -12.64
CA GLY A 91 7.74 13.54 -13.22
C GLY A 91 9.07 12.77 -13.34
N THR A 92 9.74 12.94 -14.45
CA THR A 92 11.10 12.42 -14.71
C THR A 92 12.07 13.54 -15.08
N ASP A 93 11.58 14.79 -15.01
CA ASP A 93 12.38 15.97 -15.33
C ASP A 93 13.48 16.19 -14.26
N PRO A 94 14.60 16.82 -14.65
CA PRO A 94 15.61 17.28 -13.70
C PRO A 94 15.00 18.25 -12.68
N ALA A 95 15.49 18.22 -11.44
CA ALA A 95 14.98 18.99 -10.31
C ALA A 95 14.65 20.48 -10.61
N PRO A 96 15.44 21.22 -11.40
CA PRO A 96 15.11 22.61 -11.73
C PRO A 96 13.85 22.83 -12.58
N LYS A 97 13.29 21.76 -13.16
CA LYS A 97 12.12 21.80 -14.05
C LYS A 97 10.93 21.01 -13.52
N CYS A 98 11.05 20.43 -12.33
CA CYS A 98 9.99 19.63 -11.74
C CYS A 98 8.81 20.49 -11.30
N ASP A 99 7.62 19.92 -11.40
CA ASP A 99 6.43 20.45 -10.78
C ASP A 99 6.46 20.16 -9.26
N LEU A 100 6.24 21.18 -8.45
CA LEU A 100 6.17 21.05 -6.99
C LEU A 100 4.94 20.25 -6.55
N ASP A 101 3.82 20.34 -7.27
CA ASP A 101 2.62 19.57 -6.98
C ASP A 101 2.86 18.06 -7.14
N ASP A 102 3.69 17.67 -8.12
CA ASP A 102 4.14 16.30 -8.28
C ASP A 102 4.98 15.83 -7.07
N TRP A 103 5.87 16.67 -6.60
CA TRP A 103 6.69 16.38 -5.42
C TRP A 103 5.83 16.21 -4.16
N GLU A 104 4.92 17.15 -3.90
CA GLU A 104 3.99 17.08 -2.77
C GLU A 104 3.11 15.83 -2.87
N THR A 105 2.57 15.54 -4.05
CA THR A 105 1.75 14.35 -4.27
C THR A 105 2.51 13.06 -4.00
N MET A 106 3.80 12.98 -4.36
CA MET A 106 4.64 11.83 -4.04
C MET A 106 4.88 11.70 -2.54
N VAL A 107 5.16 12.79 -1.84
CA VAL A 107 5.36 12.78 -0.38
C VAL A 107 4.06 12.39 0.33
N ASP A 108 2.95 12.98 -0.05
CA ASP A 108 1.66 12.72 0.57
C ASP A 108 1.20 11.28 0.39
N THR A 109 1.40 10.72 -0.81
CA THR A 109 0.99 9.34 -1.10
C THR A 109 1.97 8.33 -0.51
N ASN A 110 3.26 8.45 -0.85
CA ASN A 110 4.25 7.42 -0.55
C ASN A 110 4.71 7.44 0.91
N ILE A 111 4.64 8.59 1.58
CA ILE A 111 5.06 8.75 2.97
C ILE A 111 3.84 8.90 3.89
N LYS A 112 3.06 9.99 3.77
CA LYS A 112 1.94 10.24 4.69
C LYS A 112 0.90 9.13 4.62
N GLY A 113 0.50 8.70 3.42
CA GLY A 113 -0.45 7.60 3.25
C GLY A 113 0.01 6.30 3.90
N LEU A 114 1.30 5.97 3.77
CA LEU A 114 1.89 4.79 4.40
C LEU A 114 1.89 4.89 5.93
N ILE A 115 2.33 6.03 6.50
CA ILE A 115 2.39 6.19 7.96
C ILE A 115 0.99 6.21 8.57
N PHE A 116 0.00 6.87 7.94
CA PHE A 116 -1.38 6.89 8.43
C PHE A 116 -1.96 5.48 8.44
N THR A 117 -1.89 4.76 7.31
CA THR A 117 -2.41 3.39 7.22
C THR A 117 -1.76 2.49 8.26
N THR A 118 -0.44 2.53 8.36
CA THR A 118 0.31 1.72 9.32
C THR A 118 -0.14 2.03 10.75
N ARG A 119 -0.13 3.30 11.14
CA ARG A 119 -0.46 3.69 12.53
C ARG A 119 -1.90 3.32 12.92
N LEU A 120 -2.85 3.49 12.00
CA LEU A 120 -4.25 3.19 12.26
C LEU A 120 -4.54 1.69 12.38
N LEU A 121 -3.84 0.85 11.61
CA LEU A 121 -4.05 -0.60 11.62
C LEU A 121 -3.16 -1.34 12.63
N LEU A 122 -2.11 -0.70 13.11
CA LEU A 122 -1.12 -1.31 14.01
C LEU A 122 -1.75 -1.92 15.28
N PRO A 123 -2.70 -1.28 15.99
CA PRO A 123 -3.34 -1.88 17.15
C PRO A 123 -4.01 -3.24 16.86
N ARG A 124 -4.64 -3.37 15.69
CA ARG A 124 -5.31 -4.62 15.26
C ARG A 124 -4.30 -5.72 14.93
N LEU A 125 -3.15 -5.35 14.32
CA LEU A 125 -2.07 -6.28 14.02
C LEU A 125 -1.39 -6.78 15.31
N ILE A 126 -1.15 -5.89 16.27
CA ILE A 126 -0.61 -6.25 17.59
C ILE A 126 -1.58 -7.15 18.33
N ALA A 127 -2.87 -6.85 18.32
CA ALA A 127 -3.89 -7.69 18.94
C ALA A 127 -3.99 -9.09 18.31
N TYR A 128 -3.67 -9.23 17.02
CA TYR A 128 -3.55 -10.54 16.36
C TYR A 128 -2.30 -11.29 16.86
N GLY A 129 -1.20 -10.59 17.07
CA GLY A 129 0.04 -11.10 17.63
C GLY A 129 0.85 -11.96 16.65
N ARG A 130 1.34 -13.10 17.12
CA ARG A 130 2.24 -13.97 16.34
C ARG A 130 1.60 -14.44 15.03
N GLY A 131 2.27 -14.13 13.94
CA GLY A 131 1.83 -14.44 12.58
C GLY A 131 1.22 -13.25 11.85
N ALA A 132 1.00 -12.11 12.53
CA ALA A 132 0.68 -10.86 11.87
C ALA A 132 1.90 -10.31 11.13
N GLY A 133 1.66 -9.50 10.07
CA GLY A 133 2.74 -8.89 9.32
C GLY A 133 2.34 -7.67 8.52
N ILE A 134 3.36 -6.84 8.30
CA ILE A 134 3.29 -5.64 7.47
C ILE A 134 4.28 -5.82 6.31
N ILE A 135 3.82 -5.59 5.11
CA ILE A 135 4.65 -5.52 3.91
C ILE A 135 4.56 -4.11 3.36
N ASN A 136 5.70 -3.43 3.30
CA ASN A 136 5.83 -2.11 2.69
C ASN A 136 6.46 -2.24 1.30
N LEU A 137 5.86 -1.62 0.27
CA LEU A 137 6.41 -1.59 -1.07
C LEU A 137 7.42 -0.43 -1.18
N GLY A 138 8.68 -0.78 -0.99
CA GLY A 138 9.83 0.06 -1.30
C GLY A 138 10.11 0.13 -2.80
N SER A 139 11.37 0.33 -3.15
CA SER A 139 11.90 0.28 -4.51
C SER A 139 13.43 0.29 -4.46
N VAL A 140 14.10 -0.28 -5.46
CA VAL A 140 15.54 -0.08 -5.66
C VAL A 140 15.91 1.38 -5.82
N ALA A 141 14.97 2.25 -6.24
CA ALA A 141 15.12 3.70 -6.29
C ALA A 141 15.45 4.34 -4.94
N GLY A 142 15.14 3.67 -3.83
CA GLY A 142 15.53 4.12 -2.49
C GLY A 142 16.99 3.83 -2.14
N ASN A 143 17.71 3.08 -2.98
CA ASN A 143 19.11 2.68 -2.75
C ASN A 143 20.07 3.28 -3.77
N TYR A 144 19.60 3.49 -5.01
CA TYR A 144 20.45 3.91 -6.12
C TYR A 144 19.94 5.21 -6.72
N PRO A 145 20.78 6.26 -6.81
CA PRO A 145 20.40 7.51 -7.45
C PRO A 145 20.35 7.34 -8.97
N TYR A 146 19.39 8.00 -9.61
CA TYR A 146 19.30 8.16 -11.05
C TYR A 146 18.63 9.49 -11.41
N PRO A 147 18.90 10.07 -12.58
CA PRO A 147 18.27 11.32 -12.99
C PRO A 147 16.74 11.27 -12.92
N GLY A 148 16.13 12.31 -12.37
CA GLY A 148 14.66 12.40 -12.23
C GLY A 148 14.07 11.62 -11.05
N SER A 149 14.88 10.90 -10.23
CA SER A 149 14.36 10.11 -9.10
C SER A 149 14.28 10.87 -7.78
N HIS A 150 14.75 12.11 -7.74
CA HIS A 150 14.95 12.93 -6.54
C HIS A 150 13.92 12.70 -5.40
N VAL A 151 12.67 13.13 -5.53
CA VAL A 151 11.67 12.94 -4.47
C VAL A 151 11.19 11.51 -4.41
N TYR A 152 10.93 10.86 -5.55
CA TYR A 152 10.53 9.46 -5.57
C TYR A 152 11.53 8.56 -4.84
N GLY A 153 12.80 8.63 -5.20
CA GLY A 153 13.87 7.88 -4.53
C GLY A 153 13.94 8.20 -3.04
N GLY A 154 13.84 9.49 -2.69
CA GLY A 154 13.76 9.93 -1.30
C GLY A 154 12.59 9.32 -0.52
N THR A 155 11.38 9.25 -1.14
CA THR A 155 10.23 8.59 -0.48
C THR A 155 10.47 7.10 -0.28
N LYS A 156 11.13 6.43 -1.24
CA LYS A 156 11.40 4.98 -1.13
C LYS A 156 12.55 4.67 -0.15
N ALA A 157 13.53 5.55 0.00
CA ALA A 157 14.51 5.50 1.07
C ALA A 157 13.85 5.67 2.46
N PHE A 158 12.89 6.59 2.58
CA PHE A 158 12.06 6.72 3.78
C PHE A 158 11.33 5.40 4.11
N VAL A 159 10.66 4.79 3.14
CA VAL A 159 9.92 3.52 3.35
C VAL A 159 10.84 2.42 3.88
N LYS A 160 12.06 2.32 3.34
CA LYS A 160 13.08 1.39 3.81
C LYS A 160 13.44 1.65 5.27
N GLN A 161 13.85 2.88 5.60
CA GLN A 161 14.30 3.21 6.96
C GLN A 161 13.14 3.10 7.97
N PHE A 162 11.94 3.55 7.59
CA PHE A 162 10.73 3.40 8.40
C PHE A 162 10.44 1.93 8.73
N SER A 163 10.59 1.03 7.75
CA SER A 163 10.39 -0.40 7.95
C SER A 163 11.40 -1.02 8.93
N LEU A 164 12.66 -0.57 8.88
CA LEU A 164 13.70 -1.02 9.80
C LEU A 164 13.40 -0.55 11.24
N ASN A 165 13.07 0.73 11.41
CA ASN A 165 12.73 1.30 12.71
C ASN A 165 11.49 0.63 13.30
N LEU A 166 10.45 0.42 12.47
CA LEU A 166 9.22 -0.23 12.91
C LEU A 166 9.46 -1.68 13.38
N ARG A 167 10.44 -2.40 12.82
CA ARG A 167 10.86 -3.71 13.35
C ARG A 167 11.38 -3.63 14.77
N CYS A 168 12.16 -2.58 15.08
CA CYS A 168 12.67 -2.36 16.44
C CYS A 168 11.53 -2.08 17.41
N ASP A 169 10.60 -1.21 17.04
CA ASP A 169 9.47 -0.83 17.88
C ASP A 169 8.50 -1.99 18.15
N LEU A 170 8.41 -2.95 17.23
CA LEU A 170 7.50 -4.08 17.31
C LEU A 170 8.13 -5.35 17.88
N GLN A 171 9.34 -5.28 18.41
CA GLN A 171 9.95 -6.42 19.12
C GLN A 171 9.04 -6.89 20.27
N GLY A 172 8.88 -8.22 20.38
CA GLY A 172 8.03 -8.84 21.41
C GLY A 172 6.53 -8.87 21.06
N THR A 173 6.04 -8.10 20.09
CA THR A 173 4.60 -8.10 19.70
C THR A 173 4.21 -9.29 18.83
N GLY A 174 5.16 -9.97 18.21
CA GLY A 174 4.93 -11.03 17.23
C GLY A 174 4.58 -10.53 15.82
N VAL A 175 4.48 -9.22 15.59
CA VAL A 175 4.24 -8.62 14.26
C VAL A 175 5.54 -8.53 13.49
N ARG A 176 5.56 -9.03 12.25
CA ARG A 176 6.72 -8.92 11.35
C ARG A 176 6.56 -7.75 10.41
N VAL A 177 7.66 -7.08 10.09
CA VAL A 177 7.71 -6.01 9.08
C VAL A 177 8.69 -6.40 7.98
N SER A 178 8.24 -6.33 6.74
CA SER A 178 9.06 -6.58 5.55
C SER A 178 8.99 -5.36 4.62
N ASN A 179 10.14 -4.98 4.08
CA ASN A 179 10.24 -4.02 2.99
C ASN A 179 10.61 -4.80 1.72
N ILE A 180 9.81 -4.68 0.67
CA ILE A 180 10.07 -5.29 -0.63
C ILE A 180 10.49 -4.17 -1.57
N GLU A 181 11.64 -4.33 -2.22
CA GLU A 181 12.24 -3.32 -3.10
C GLU A 181 12.27 -3.82 -4.54
N PRO A 182 11.15 -3.74 -5.28
CA PRO A 182 11.13 -4.13 -6.69
C PRO A 182 12.09 -3.28 -7.51
N GLY A 183 12.71 -3.92 -8.51
CA GLY A 183 13.37 -3.21 -9.62
C GLY A 183 12.38 -2.60 -10.60
N PRO A 184 12.85 -2.02 -11.71
CA PRO A 184 12.00 -1.55 -12.78
C PRO A 184 11.11 -2.70 -13.28
N VAL A 185 9.80 -2.50 -13.30
CA VAL A 185 8.83 -3.47 -13.82
C VAL A 185 8.23 -2.91 -15.08
N SER A 186 8.45 -3.62 -16.20
CA SER A 186 7.74 -3.32 -17.43
C SER A 186 6.34 -3.91 -17.34
N TYR A 187 5.35 -3.07 -17.14
CA TYR A 187 3.93 -3.45 -17.22
C TYR A 187 3.52 -3.53 -18.70
N THR A 188 3.89 -4.61 -19.38
CA THR A 188 3.60 -4.80 -20.81
C THR A 188 2.11 -4.87 -21.13
N HIS A 189 1.24 -4.96 -20.13
CA HIS A 189 -0.23 -5.00 -20.29
C HIS A 189 -0.97 -3.76 -19.80
N LEU A 190 -0.29 -2.83 -19.15
CA LEU A 190 -0.84 -1.52 -18.83
C LEU A 190 -0.29 -0.55 -19.87
N ARG A 191 -1.12 -0.25 -20.88
CA ARG A 191 -0.76 0.71 -21.93
C ARG A 191 -0.22 2.00 -21.31
N ALA A 192 0.86 2.49 -21.90
CA ALA A 192 1.64 3.68 -21.57
C ALA A 192 0.86 5.02 -21.53
N HIS A 193 -0.41 5.03 -21.17
CA HIS A 193 -1.24 6.23 -21.12
C HIS A 193 -1.39 6.85 -19.73
N GLU A 194 -0.83 6.24 -18.70
CA GLU A 194 -0.93 6.77 -17.31
C GLU A 194 0.42 7.24 -16.73
N THR A 195 1.52 7.11 -17.48
CA THR A 195 2.84 7.63 -17.07
C THR A 195 3.21 8.96 -17.71
N LEU A 196 2.35 9.51 -18.54
CA LEU A 196 2.57 10.79 -19.23
C LEU A 196 1.28 11.63 -19.16
N ARG A 197 0.97 12.15 -17.97
CA ARG A 197 0.26 13.42 -17.71
C ARG A 197 0.26 13.70 -16.24
#